data_353dc8998dfa4affb45dd06c40c4d1d1
#
_entry.id   353dc8998dfa4affb45dd06c40c4d1d1
#
_cell.length_a   1.000
_cell.length_b   1.000
_cell.length_c   1.000
_cell.angle_alpha   90.00
_cell.angle_beta   90.00
_cell.angle_gamma   90.00
#
_symmetry.space_group_name_H-M   'P 1'
#
loop_
_entity.id
_entity.type
_entity.pdbx_description
1 polymer ?
#
loop_
_entity_poly.entity_id
_entity_poly.type
_entity_poly.pdbx_seq_one_letter_code
_entity_poly.pdbx_strand_id
1 'polypeptide(L)'
;MLDPKSERGNWKETLPEIAHEINIVNLTSDKDNAGLLDPFVIMKNVKDAESLAIDILTFLTGISSRDGEKFPVLRKAVRSVTQSDNRGLLHVIDELRREDTHISRNIADHIDSFTDYDFAHLLFSDGTVENAISLDNQLNIIQVADLVLPDKDTTFEEYTTIELLSVSMLIVISTFALDFIHSDRSIFKIVDLDEAWAFLNVAQGETLSNKLVRAGRAMQAGVYFVTQSSGDVSKESLKNLS
;
A
#
# COMPACT_ATOMS: atom_id res chain seq x y z
N MET A 1 -11.31 -0.43 -7.52
CA MET A 1 -12.05 -1.22 -6.53
C MET A 1 -11.10 -2.16 -5.81
N LEU A 2 -11.13 -2.21 -4.50
CA LEU A 2 -10.39 -3.20 -3.70
C LEU A 2 -11.36 -4.31 -3.32
N ASP A 3 -11.03 -5.57 -3.65
CA ASP A 3 -11.88 -6.74 -3.46
C ASP A 3 -11.05 -7.87 -2.81
N PRO A 4 -10.95 -7.89 -1.47
CA PRO A 4 -10.12 -8.85 -0.75
C PRO A 4 -10.65 -10.29 -0.77
N LYS A 5 -11.93 -10.49 -1.12
CA LYS A 5 -12.52 -11.82 -1.23
C LYS A 5 -12.51 -12.41 -2.63
N SER A 6 -11.97 -11.68 -3.60
CA SER A 6 -11.91 -12.10 -5.01
C SER A 6 -13.27 -12.46 -5.64
N GLU A 7 -14.38 -11.97 -5.05
CA GLU A 7 -15.74 -12.29 -5.51
C GLU A 7 -16.04 -11.64 -6.88
N ARG A 8 -15.36 -10.55 -7.22
CA ARG A 8 -15.58 -9.79 -8.45
C ARG A 8 -14.64 -10.16 -9.58
N GLY A 9 -13.74 -11.14 -9.36
CA GLY A 9 -12.88 -11.68 -10.40
C GLY A 9 -13.64 -12.26 -11.59
N ASN A 10 -14.87 -12.72 -11.38
CA ASN A 10 -15.74 -13.29 -12.41
C ASN A 10 -16.54 -12.24 -13.21
N TRP A 11 -16.35 -10.94 -12.96
CA TRP A 11 -17.14 -9.90 -13.66
C TRP A 11 -16.89 -9.86 -15.17
N LYS A 12 -15.69 -10.21 -15.63
CA LYS A 12 -15.44 -10.34 -17.08
C LYS A 12 -16.29 -11.43 -17.74
N GLU A 13 -16.61 -12.48 -17.00
CA GLU A 13 -17.44 -13.58 -17.47
C GLU A 13 -18.94 -13.28 -17.35
N THR A 14 -19.32 -12.60 -16.27
CA THR A 14 -20.72 -12.28 -15.98
C THR A 14 -21.22 -11.02 -16.70
N LEU A 15 -20.32 -10.13 -17.11
CA LEU A 15 -20.61 -8.87 -17.81
C LEU A 15 -19.82 -8.80 -19.13
N PRO A 16 -20.10 -9.70 -20.08
CA PRO A 16 -19.32 -9.79 -21.33
C PRO A 16 -19.38 -8.52 -22.18
N GLU A 17 -20.43 -7.71 -22.06
CA GLU A 17 -20.61 -6.48 -22.83
C GLU A 17 -19.52 -5.43 -22.50
N ILE A 18 -19.07 -5.40 -21.24
CA ILE A 18 -18.07 -4.44 -20.77
C ILE A 18 -16.75 -5.14 -20.38
N ALA A 19 -16.59 -6.42 -20.67
CA ALA A 19 -15.39 -7.18 -20.28
C ALA A 19 -14.09 -6.54 -20.76
N HIS A 20 -14.10 -5.85 -21.91
CA HIS A 20 -12.97 -5.13 -22.46
C HIS A 20 -12.60 -3.85 -21.70
N GLU A 21 -13.52 -3.32 -20.90
CA GLU A 21 -13.33 -2.13 -20.06
C GLU A 21 -12.87 -2.49 -18.65
N ILE A 22 -12.84 -3.79 -18.31
CA ILE A 22 -12.47 -4.28 -16.97
C ILE A 22 -11.01 -4.72 -16.98
N ASN A 23 -10.24 -4.14 -16.07
CA ASN A 23 -8.89 -4.61 -15.71
C ASN A 23 -8.94 -5.25 -14.32
N ILE A 24 -8.42 -6.46 -14.17
CA ILE A 24 -8.36 -7.17 -12.90
C ILE A 24 -6.89 -7.43 -12.57
N VAL A 25 -6.44 -6.91 -11.44
CA VAL A 25 -5.10 -7.10 -10.89
C VAL A 25 -5.23 -7.99 -9.66
N ASN A 26 -4.75 -9.22 -9.76
CA ASN A 26 -4.75 -10.17 -8.66
C ASN A 26 -3.38 -10.11 -7.96
N LEU A 27 -3.36 -9.57 -6.75
CA LEU A 27 -2.18 -9.52 -5.89
C LEU A 27 -2.17 -10.79 -5.01
N THR A 28 -1.42 -11.77 -5.44
CA THR A 28 -1.22 -13.05 -4.75
C THR A 28 0.26 -13.24 -4.44
N SER A 29 0.60 -14.25 -3.66
CA SER A 29 1.97 -14.66 -3.41
C SER A 29 2.67 -15.29 -4.64
N ASP A 30 2.11 -15.18 -5.83
CA ASP A 30 2.72 -15.65 -7.06
C ASP A 30 3.91 -14.77 -7.47
N LYS A 31 5.00 -15.38 -7.91
CA LYS A 31 6.24 -14.68 -8.31
C LYS A 31 6.03 -13.69 -9.45
N ASP A 32 5.02 -13.91 -10.29
CA ASP A 32 4.67 -12.98 -11.38
C ASP A 32 4.16 -11.62 -10.87
N ASN A 33 3.80 -11.56 -9.59
CA ASN A 33 3.34 -10.33 -8.93
C ASN A 33 4.45 -9.62 -8.12
N ALA A 34 5.70 -10.11 -8.21
CA ALA A 34 6.81 -9.55 -7.46
C ALA A 34 6.97 -8.04 -7.75
N GLY A 35 7.04 -7.24 -6.69
CA GLY A 35 7.27 -5.80 -6.75
C GLY A 35 6.08 -4.95 -7.20
N LEU A 36 4.91 -5.53 -7.47
CA LEU A 36 3.75 -4.74 -7.91
C LEU A 36 3.32 -3.66 -6.90
N LEU A 37 3.60 -3.88 -5.62
CA LEU A 37 3.35 -2.93 -4.53
C LEU A 37 4.61 -2.23 -4.01
N ASP A 38 5.76 -2.40 -4.68
CA ASP A 38 6.96 -1.64 -4.31
C ASP A 38 6.69 -0.14 -4.54
N PRO A 39 6.91 0.73 -3.54
CA PRO A 39 6.70 2.17 -3.68
C PRO A 39 7.37 2.79 -4.90
N PHE A 40 8.56 2.30 -5.26
CA PHE A 40 9.32 2.82 -6.41
C PHE A 40 8.78 2.33 -7.76
N VAL A 41 7.94 1.31 -7.76
CA VAL A 41 7.26 0.77 -8.94
C VAL A 41 5.88 1.39 -9.11
N ILE A 42 5.07 1.41 -8.04
CA ILE A 42 3.67 1.80 -8.11
C ILE A 42 3.47 3.32 -8.20
N MET A 43 4.39 4.11 -7.63
CA MET A 43 4.26 5.57 -7.61
C MET A 43 4.95 6.20 -8.82
N LYS A 44 4.21 6.99 -9.60
CA LYS A 44 4.75 7.71 -10.77
C LYS A 44 5.72 8.83 -10.39
N ASN A 45 5.47 9.49 -9.26
CA ASN A 45 6.30 10.58 -8.77
C ASN A 45 7.37 10.06 -7.81
N VAL A 46 8.62 10.34 -8.12
CA VAL A 46 9.79 9.87 -7.34
C VAL A 46 9.78 10.37 -5.89
N LYS A 47 9.27 11.59 -5.62
CA LYS A 47 9.18 12.11 -4.25
C LYS A 47 8.08 11.43 -3.44
N ASP A 48 6.98 11.08 -4.11
CA ASP A 48 5.88 10.37 -3.47
C ASP A 48 6.31 8.91 -3.20
N ALA A 49 7.08 8.30 -4.11
CA ALA A 49 7.72 7.01 -3.90
C ALA A 49 8.68 7.02 -2.70
N GLU A 50 9.56 8.05 -2.59
CA GLU A 50 10.46 8.23 -1.44
C GLU A 50 9.67 8.31 -0.13
N SER A 51 8.62 9.14 -0.11
CA SER A 51 7.79 9.32 1.09
C SER A 51 7.08 8.02 1.48
N LEU A 52 6.49 7.33 0.52
CA LEU A 52 5.80 6.06 0.76
C LEU A 52 6.78 4.97 1.22
N ALA A 53 7.98 4.88 0.63
CA ALA A 53 9.01 3.94 1.06
C ALA A 53 9.44 4.19 2.52
N ILE A 54 9.62 5.47 2.91
CA ILE A 54 9.92 5.84 4.30
C ILE A 54 8.77 5.42 5.22
N ASP A 55 7.52 5.72 4.86
CA ASP A 55 6.34 5.40 5.66
C ASP A 55 6.23 3.88 5.87
N ILE A 56 6.40 3.08 4.82
CA ILE A 56 6.35 1.61 4.89
C ILE A 56 7.48 1.06 5.76
N LEU A 57 8.73 1.48 5.52
CA LEU A 57 9.87 0.94 6.25
C LEU A 57 9.88 1.38 7.71
N THR A 58 9.41 2.58 8.03
CA THR A 58 9.23 3.02 9.43
C THR A 58 8.11 2.24 10.11
N PHE A 59 7.02 1.95 9.40
CA PHE A 59 5.95 1.12 9.93
C PHE A 59 6.42 -0.31 10.20
N LEU A 60 7.06 -0.97 9.23
CA LEU A 60 7.56 -2.34 9.38
C LEU A 60 8.59 -2.48 10.51
N THR A 61 9.52 -1.53 10.61
CA THR A 61 10.61 -1.61 11.60
C THR A 61 10.26 -1.03 12.96
N GLY A 62 9.13 -0.33 13.10
CA GLY A 62 8.79 0.41 14.32
C GLY A 62 9.71 1.62 14.59
N ILE A 63 10.55 2.02 13.63
CA ILE A 63 11.44 3.18 13.80
C ILE A 63 10.61 4.46 13.79
N SER A 64 10.60 5.16 14.93
CA SER A 64 9.92 6.45 15.03
C SER A 64 10.68 7.55 14.28
N SER A 65 9.94 8.46 13.64
CA SER A 65 10.52 9.68 13.04
C SER A 65 11.23 10.58 14.07
N ARG A 66 11.03 10.33 15.36
CA ARG A 66 11.70 11.02 16.47
C ARG A 66 12.97 10.31 16.94
N ASP A 67 13.26 9.12 16.42
CA ASP A 67 14.51 8.41 16.70
C ASP A 67 15.65 9.13 15.99
N GLY A 68 16.47 9.83 16.77
CA GLY A 68 17.58 10.65 16.26
C GLY A 68 18.76 9.86 15.71
N GLU A 69 18.82 8.56 15.96
CA GLU A 69 19.90 7.69 15.50
C GLU A 69 19.48 6.84 14.30
N LYS A 70 18.37 6.10 14.41
CA LYS A 70 17.94 5.12 13.39
C LYS A 70 17.24 5.79 12.22
N PHE A 71 16.34 6.73 12.48
CA PHE A 71 15.55 7.36 11.42
C PHE A 71 16.40 8.10 10.37
N PRO A 72 17.43 8.91 10.75
CA PRO A 72 18.31 9.53 9.75
C PRO A 72 19.05 8.53 8.87
N VAL A 73 19.49 7.39 9.43
CA VAL A 73 20.18 6.32 8.70
C VAL A 73 19.24 5.68 7.68
N LEU A 74 18.03 5.27 8.11
CA LEU A 74 17.02 4.71 7.22
C LEU A 74 16.66 5.69 6.10
N ARG A 75 16.37 6.94 6.45
CA ARG A 75 16.01 7.99 5.48
C ARG A 75 17.11 8.26 4.46
N LYS A 76 18.38 8.24 4.88
CA LYS A 76 19.53 8.40 3.99
C LYS A 76 19.61 7.26 2.98
N ALA A 77 19.43 6.01 3.40
CA ALA A 77 19.42 4.86 2.51
C ALA A 77 18.28 4.94 1.47
N VAL A 78 17.05 5.24 1.90
CA VAL A 78 15.92 5.44 0.99
C VAL A 78 16.21 6.54 -0.02
N ARG A 79 16.75 7.68 0.42
CA ARG A 79 17.10 8.79 -0.46
C ARG A 79 18.20 8.43 -1.46
N SER A 80 19.20 7.62 -1.07
CA SER A 80 20.23 7.12 -1.98
C SER A 80 19.60 6.30 -3.11
N VAL A 81 18.70 5.37 -2.79
CA VAL A 81 17.95 4.58 -3.77
C VAL A 81 17.08 5.46 -4.67
N THR A 82 16.43 6.47 -4.10
CA THR A 82 15.60 7.42 -4.86
C THR A 82 16.39 8.15 -5.96
N GLN A 83 17.68 8.40 -5.72
CA GLN A 83 18.58 9.10 -6.65
C GLN A 83 19.26 8.17 -7.65
N SER A 84 19.15 6.84 -7.50
CA SER A 84 19.72 5.86 -8.40
C SER A 84 18.82 5.62 -9.63
N ASP A 85 19.39 4.98 -10.66
CA ASP A 85 18.63 4.56 -11.83
C ASP A 85 17.79 3.30 -11.52
N ASN A 86 18.32 2.40 -10.69
CA ASN A 86 17.62 1.20 -10.23
C ASN A 86 17.01 1.47 -8.85
N ARG A 87 15.68 1.45 -8.79
CA ARG A 87 14.94 1.80 -7.58
C ARG A 87 14.05 0.63 -7.18
N GLY A 88 14.18 0.21 -5.93
CA GLY A 88 13.38 -0.85 -5.33
C GLY A 88 13.68 -0.97 -3.85
N LEU A 89 12.76 -1.51 -3.07
CA LEU A 89 12.95 -1.63 -1.62
C LEU A 89 14.11 -2.58 -1.25
N LEU A 90 14.43 -3.58 -2.09
CA LEU A 90 15.61 -4.42 -1.85
C LEU A 90 16.92 -3.63 -1.89
N HIS A 91 17.02 -2.62 -2.77
CA HIS A 91 18.19 -1.77 -2.81
C HIS A 91 18.38 -0.89 -1.57
N VAL A 92 17.31 -0.65 -0.79
CA VAL A 92 17.44 0.05 0.50
C VAL A 92 18.20 -0.82 1.49
N ILE A 93 17.99 -2.12 1.50
CA ILE A 93 18.74 -3.08 2.31
C ILE A 93 20.22 -3.06 1.92
N ASP A 94 20.49 -3.06 0.61
CA ASP A 94 21.87 -2.99 0.09
C ASP A 94 22.58 -1.70 0.48
N GLU A 95 21.89 -0.55 0.40
CA GLU A 95 22.45 0.75 0.83
C GLU A 95 22.75 0.78 2.34
N LEU A 96 21.86 0.24 3.16
CA LEU A 96 22.09 0.11 4.60
C LEU A 96 23.31 -0.77 4.92
N ARG A 97 23.45 -1.89 4.21
CA ARG A 97 24.61 -2.79 4.34
C ARG A 97 25.91 -2.12 3.87
N ARG A 98 25.85 -1.31 2.82
CA ARG A 98 27.00 -0.56 2.29
C ARG A 98 27.51 0.51 3.26
N GLU A 99 26.64 1.14 4.04
CA GLU A 99 27.04 2.11 5.06
C GLU A 99 27.84 1.48 6.19
N ASP A 100 27.64 0.18 6.43
CA ASP A 100 28.42 -0.72 7.30
C ASP A 100 28.63 -0.24 8.75
N THR A 101 27.72 0.57 9.28
CA THR A 101 27.67 0.90 10.71
C THR A 101 26.89 -0.16 11.47
N HIS A 102 27.06 -0.25 12.80
CA HIS A 102 26.26 -1.16 13.62
C HIS A 102 24.76 -0.87 13.51
N ILE A 103 24.37 0.43 13.45
CA ILE A 103 22.98 0.85 13.34
C ILE A 103 22.41 0.47 11.97
N SER A 104 23.15 0.76 10.88
CA SER A 104 22.67 0.45 9.53
C SER A 104 22.54 -1.05 9.28
N ARG A 105 23.48 -1.86 9.79
CA ARG A 105 23.39 -3.32 9.72
C ARG A 105 22.16 -3.86 10.47
N ASN A 106 21.92 -3.39 11.69
CA ASN A 106 20.75 -3.84 12.45
C ASN A 106 19.42 -3.47 11.76
N ILE A 107 19.33 -2.29 11.14
CA ILE A 107 18.15 -1.90 10.36
C ILE A 107 18.03 -2.78 9.13
N ALA A 108 19.12 -3.02 8.39
CA ALA A 108 19.13 -3.87 7.22
C ALA A 108 18.66 -5.29 7.53
N ASP A 109 19.22 -5.91 8.59
CA ASP A 109 18.87 -7.27 8.99
C ASP A 109 17.39 -7.35 9.45
N HIS A 110 16.89 -6.31 10.12
CA HIS A 110 15.47 -6.26 10.50
C HIS A 110 14.56 -6.17 9.26
N ILE A 111 14.87 -5.30 8.30
CA ILE A 111 14.08 -5.20 7.06
C ILE A 111 14.18 -6.50 6.25
N ASP A 112 15.37 -7.08 6.14
CA ASP A 112 15.63 -8.31 5.40
C ASP A 112 14.81 -9.49 5.96
N SER A 113 14.62 -9.56 7.28
CA SER A 113 13.81 -10.61 7.91
C SER A 113 12.34 -10.64 7.43
N PHE A 114 11.81 -9.55 6.91
CA PHE A 114 10.48 -9.53 6.28
C PHE A 114 10.48 -10.22 4.92
N THR A 115 11.60 -10.21 4.20
CA THR A 115 11.70 -10.79 2.85
C THR A 115 11.64 -12.32 2.84
N ASP A 116 11.81 -12.96 4.00
CA ASP A 116 11.67 -14.42 4.14
C ASP A 116 10.22 -14.92 3.95
N TYR A 117 9.24 -14.02 3.96
CA TYR A 117 7.84 -14.37 3.77
C TYR A 117 7.45 -14.30 2.28
N ASP A 118 6.85 -15.35 1.75
CA ASP A 118 6.43 -15.41 0.34
C ASP A 118 5.58 -14.20 -0.08
N PHE A 119 4.77 -13.70 0.81
CA PHE A 119 3.90 -12.55 0.58
C PHE A 119 4.67 -11.21 0.51
N ALA A 120 5.86 -11.13 1.09
CA ALA A 120 6.66 -9.91 1.12
C ALA A 120 7.18 -9.50 -0.26
N HIS A 121 7.33 -10.44 -1.20
CA HIS A 121 7.83 -10.11 -2.53
C HIS A 121 6.90 -9.17 -3.32
N LEU A 122 5.63 -9.03 -2.93
CA LEU A 122 4.76 -7.98 -3.48
C LEU A 122 5.30 -6.58 -3.21
N LEU A 123 5.90 -6.36 -2.02
CA LEU A 123 6.45 -5.08 -1.59
C LEU A 123 7.93 -4.91 -1.94
N PHE A 124 8.71 -5.99 -1.79
CA PHE A 124 10.16 -5.94 -1.92
C PHE A 124 10.60 -6.39 -3.29
N SER A 125 11.11 -5.47 -4.09
CA SER A 125 11.67 -5.75 -5.41
C SER A 125 12.97 -4.98 -5.66
N ASP A 126 13.65 -5.35 -6.74
CA ASP A 126 14.78 -4.62 -7.30
C ASP A 126 14.36 -3.50 -8.27
N GLY A 127 13.04 -3.26 -8.38
CA GLY A 127 12.46 -2.27 -9.28
C GLY A 127 12.28 -2.73 -10.72
N THR A 128 12.69 -3.94 -11.07
CA THR A 128 12.47 -4.53 -12.40
C THR A 128 11.13 -5.27 -12.40
N VAL A 129 10.07 -4.56 -12.79
CA VAL A 129 8.71 -5.13 -12.88
C VAL A 129 8.24 -5.04 -14.33
N GLU A 130 7.96 -6.19 -14.93
CA GLU A 130 7.52 -6.25 -16.34
C GLU A 130 6.14 -5.63 -16.56
N ASN A 131 5.23 -5.75 -15.59
CA ASN A 131 3.84 -5.33 -15.70
C ASN A 131 3.42 -4.50 -14.48
N ALA A 132 3.79 -3.24 -14.42
CA ALA A 132 3.29 -2.33 -13.39
C ALA A 132 1.75 -2.23 -13.42
N ILE A 133 1.14 -1.97 -12.26
CA ILE A 133 -0.32 -1.79 -12.17
C ILE A 133 -0.74 -0.59 -13.02
N SER A 134 -1.54 -0.85 -14.05
CA SER A 134 -2.18 0.20 -14.85
C SER A 134 -3.63 0.40 -14.41
N LEU A 135 -4.08 1.66 -14.39
CA LEU A 135 -5.48 2.06 -14.15
C LEU A 135 -6.08 2.74 -15.39
N ASP A 136 -5.66 2.30 -16.58
CA ASP A 136 -6.08 2.93 -17.86
C ASP A 136 -7.48 2.47 -18.30
N ASN A 137 -8.02 1.42 -17.72
CA ASN A 137 -9.37 0.94 -18.00
C ASN A 137 -10.43 1.75 -17.24
N GLN A 138 -11.68 1.73 -17.71
CA GLN A 138 -12.79 2.39 -17.04
C GLN A 138 -13.10 1.78 -15.67
N LEU A 139 -12.98 0.45 -15.56
CA LEU A 139 -13.12 -0.30 -14.31
C LEU A 139 -11.83 -1.05 -13.99
N ASN A 140 -11.18 -0.67 -12.90
CA ASN A 140 -9.98 -1.34 -12.41
C ASN A 140 -10.30 -2.00 -11.05
N ILE A 141 -10.10 -3.31 -10.96
CA ILE A 141 -10.34 -4.12 -9.77
C ILE A 141 -8.98 -4.59 -9.27
N ILE A 142 -8.63 -4.21 -8.04
CA ILE A 142 -7.44 -4.70 -7.34
C ILE A 142 -7.92 -5.70 -6.29
N GLN A 143 -7.55 -6.94 -6.48
CA GLN A 143 -7.84 -8.03 -5.55
C GLN A 143 -6.57 -8.36 -4.77
N VAL A 144 -6.67 -8.44 -3.45
CA VAL A 144 -5.54 -8.80 -2.59
C VAL A 144 -5.94 -10.06 -1.83
N ALA A 145 -5.33 -11.17 -2.20
CA ALA A 145 -5.56 -12.43 -1.52
C ALA A 145 -4.76 -12.51 -0.21
N ASP A 146 -5.26 -13.31 0.71
CA ASP A 146 -4.54 -13.78 1.91
C ASP A 146 -4.06 -12.67 2.87
N LEU A 147 -4.71 -11.48 2.86
CA LEU A 147 -4.45 -10.46 3.87
C LEU A 147 -4.85 -10.96 5.26
N VAL A 148 -3.92 -10.89 6.19
CA VAL A 148 -4.15 -11.15 7.62
C VAL A 148 -4.06 -9.82 8.35
N LEU A 149 -5.20 -9.36 8.88
CA LEU A 149 -5.27 -8.06 9.56
C LEU A 149 -5.40 -8.26 11.07
N PRO A 150 -4.78 -7.38 11.86
CA PRO A 150 -4.88 -7.46 13.30
C PRO A 150 -6.31 -7.21 13.78
N ASP A 151 -6.68 -7.82 14.89
CA ASP A 151 -7.94 -7.54 15.57
C ASP A 151 -7.97 -6.08 16.05
N LYS A 152 -9.17 -5.52 16.18
CA LYS A 152 -9.38 -4.10 16.51
C LYS A 152 -8.71 -3.65 17.82
N ASP A 153 -8.60 -4.56 18.78
CA ASP A 153 -8.04 -4.27 20.09
C ASP A 153 -6.54 -4.64 20.22
N THR A 154 -5.94 -5.15 19.11
CA THR A 154 -4.51 -5.50 19.08
C THR A 154 -3.66 -4.22 19.04
N THR A 155 -2.69 -4.12 19.94
CA THR A 155 -1.74 -3.00 19.94
C THR A 155 -0.67 -3.22 18.88
N PHE A 156 -0.02 -2.13 18.42
CA PHE A 156 1.00 -2.22 17.36
C PHE A 156 2.16 -3.16 17.73
N GLU A 157 2.52 -3.21 18.99
CA GLU A 157 3.61 -4.07 19.52
C GLU A 157 3.26 -5.57 19.48
N GLU A 158 1.98 -5.89 19.36
CA GLU A 158 1.48 -7.26 19.30
C GLU A 158 1.27 -7.75 17.86
N TYR A 159 1.44 -6.88 16.85
CA TYR A 159 1.28 -7.28 15.45
C TYR A 159 2.28 -8.37 15.07
N THR A 160 1.78 -9.43 14.47
CA THR A 160 2.60 -10.45 13.83
C THR A 160 3.27 -9.90 12.57
N THR A 161 4.32 -10.54 12.11
CA THR A 161 5.02 -10.14 10.87
C THR A 161 4.07 -10.13 9.66
N ILE A 162 3.16 -11.11 9.57
CA ILE A 162 2.20 -11.19 8.47
C ILE A 162 1.19 -10.03 8.53
N GLU A 163 0.73 -9.65 9.73
CA GLU A 163 -0.14 -8.49 9.92
C GLU A 163 0.56 -7.18 9.56
N LEU A 164 1.83 -7.01 9.95
CA LEU A 164 2.63 -5.85 9.56
C LEU A 164 2.76 -5.75 8.03
N LEU A 165 3.06 -6.84 7.35
CA LEU A 165 3.13 -6.88 5.88
C LEU A 165 1.77 -6.57 5.25
N SER A 166 0.69 -7.18 5.75
CA SER A 166 -0.67 -6.96 5.25
C SER A 166 -1.12 -5.51 5.39
N VAL A 167 -0.88 -4.89 6.54
CA VAL A 167 -1.18 -3.48 6.77
C VAL A 167 -0.32 -2.59 5.86
N SER A 168 0.95 -2.92 5.66
CA SER A 168 1.84 -2.21 4.75
C SER A 168 1.31 -2.20 3.31
N MET A 169 0.81 -3.33 2.83
CA MET A 169 0.19 -3.43 1.50
C MET A 169 -1.06 -2.55 1.38
N LEU A 170 -1.90 -2.53 2.41
CA LEU A 170 -3.07 -1.64 2.44
C LEU A 170 -2.66 -0.16 2.42
N ILE A 171 -1.58 0.22 3.10
CA ILE A 171 -1.03 1.58 3.06
C ILE A 171 -0.62 1.94 1.63
N VAL A 172 0.10 1.04 0.94
CA VAL A 172 0.52 1.25 -0.45
C VAL A 172 -0.69 1.42 -1.37
N ILE A 173 -1.63 0.47 -1.34
CA ILE A 173 -2.82 0.50 -2.21
C ILE A 173 -3.66 1.75 -1.96
N SER A 174 -3.84 2.15 -0.70
CA SER A 174 -4.60 3.34 -0.36
C SER A 174 -3.91 4.62 -0.79
N THR A 175 -2.57 4.67 -0.73
CA THR A 175 -1.78 5.79 -1.24
C THR A 175 -1.87 5.85 -2.77
N PHE A 176 -1.83 4.72 -3.44
CA PHE A 176 -2.05 4.63 -4.88
C PHE A 176 -3.46 5.08 -5.29
N ALA A 177 -4.49 4.72 -4.51
CA ALA A 177 -5.86 5.21 -4.72
C ALA A 177 -5.96 6.73 -4.54
N LEU A 178 -5.20 7.32 -3.59
CA LEU A 178 -5.09 8.79 -3.46
C LEU A 178 -4.45 9.42 -4.68
N ASP A 179 -3.36 8.86 -5.19
CA ASP A 179 -2.70 9.35 -6.42
C ASP A 179 -3.66 9.27 -7.61
N PHE A 180 -4.41 8.18 -7.75
CA PHE A 180 -5.46 8.04 -8.76
C PHE A 180 -6.53 9.14 -8.63
N ILE A 181 -7.02 9.46 -7.43
CA ILE A 181 -7.98 10.54 -7.21
C ILE A 181 -7.39 11.89 -7.69
N HIS A 182 -6.12 12.14 -7.40
CA HIS A 182 -5.45 13.40 -7.73
C HIS A 182 -5.03 13.52 -9.19
N SER A 183 -5.01 12.44 -9.98
CA SER A 183 -4.39 12.41 -11.32
C SER A 183 -5.01 13.37 -12.34
N ASP A 184 -6.34 13.47 -12.40
CA ASP A 184 -7.06 14.38 -13.33
C ASP A 184 -8.39 14.81 -12.71
N ARG A 185 -8.55 16.10 -12.48
CA ARG A 185 -9.75 16.69 -11.90
C ARG A 185 -10.91 16.81 -12.89
N SER A 186 -10.65 16.75 -14.18
CA SER A 186 -11.67 16.87 -15.23
C SER A 186 -12.53 15.60 -15.36
N ILE A 187 -12.01 14.47 -14.87
CA ILE A 187 -12.68 13.18 -14.93
C ILE A 187 -13.25 12.85 -13.55
N PHE A 188 -14.57 12.59 -13.50
CA PHE A 188 -15.20 12.07 -12.28
C PHE A 188 -14.73 10.65 -12.03
N LYS A 189 -14.22 10.38 -10.83
CA LYS A 189 -13.69 9.08 -10.43
C LYS A 189 -14.47 8.50 -9.27
N ILE A 190 -14.48 7.17 -9.19
CA ILE A 190 -15.04 6.44 -8.06
C ILE A 190 -13.96 5.50 -7.54
N VAL A 191 -13.75 5.55 -6.22
CA VAL A 191 -12.96 4.56 -5.47
C VAL A 191 -13.92 3.80 -4.57
N ASP A 192 -14.01 2.51 -4.76
CA ASP A 192 -14.82 1.60 -3.96
C ASP A 192 -13.88 0.67 -3.19
N LEU A 193 -14.00 0.70 -1.86
CA LEU A 193 -13.25 -0.12 -0.93
C LEU A 193 -14.19 -1.17 -0.35
N ASP A 194 -14.20 -2.35 -0.93
CA ASP A 194 -14.96 -3.48 -0.42
C ASP A 194 -14.29 -4.09 0.80
N GLU A 195 -15.09 -4.67 1.70
CA GLU A 195 -14.64 -5.13 3.01
C GLU A 195 -13.86 -4.04 3.79
N ALA A 196 -14.33 -2.81 3.68
CA ALA A 196 -13.64 -1.64 4.26
C ALA A 196 -13.42 -1.75 5.78
N TRP A 197 -14.19 -2.60 6.49
CA TRP A 197 -14.00 -2.87 7.91
C TRP A 197 -12.56 -3.33 8.22
N ALA A 198 -12.03 -4.19 7.36
CA ALA A 198 -10.69 -4.72 7.51
C ALA A 198 -9.62 -3.62 7.48
N PHE A 199 -9.83 -2.61 6.63
CA PHE A 199 -8.96 -1.45 6.51
C PHE A 199 -9.20 -0.41 7.62
N LEU A 200 -10.46 -0.17 7.98
CA LEU A 200 -10.84 0.85 8.95
C LEU A 200 -10.49 0.47 10.41
N ASN A 201 -10.29 -0.81 10.69
CA ASN A 201 -9.95 -1.30 12.03
C ASN A 201 -8.48 -1.02 12.42
N VAL A 202 -7.61 -0.64 11.50
CA VAL A 202 -6.23 -0.26 11.80
C VAL A 202 -6.06 1.26 11.78
N ALA A 203 -5.27 1.82 12.71
CA ALA A 203 -5.10 3.27 12.86
C ALA A 203 -4.60 3.96 11.57
N GLN A 204 -3.74 3.28 10.83
CA GLN A 204 -3.24 3.76 9.53
C GLN A 204 -4.36 3.82 8.49
N GLY A 205 -5.23 2.81 8.46
CA GLY A 205 -6.38 2.75 7.56
C GLY A 205 -7.41 3.84 7.86
N GLU A 206 -7.70 4.13 9.13
CA GLU A 206 -8.56 5.25 9.52
C GLU A 206 -7.98 6.59 9.03
N THR A 207 -6.70 6.81 9.23
CA THR A 207 -6.02 8.02 8.74
C THR A 207 -6.10 8.15 7.23
N LEU A 208 -5.87 7.07 6.49
CA LEU A 208 -5.92 7.04 5.03
C LEU A 208 -7.35 7.19 4.50
N SER A 209 -8.35 6.58 5.15
CA SER A 209 -9.76 6.76 4.78
C SER A 209 -10.19 8.22 4.89
N ASN A 210 -9.80 8.90 5.95
CA ASN A 210 -10.04 10.33 6.12
C ASN A 210 -9.35 11.17 5.03
N LYS A 211 -8.13 10.80 4.61
CA LYS A 211 -7.45 11.44 3.48
C LYS A 211 -8.18 11.20 2.16
N LEU A 212 -8.63 9.96 1.89
CA LEU A 212 -9.40 9.61 0.69
C LEU A 212 -10.69 10.42 0.57
N VAL A 213 -11.47 10.52 1.65
CA VAL A 213 -12.73 11.31 1.68
C VAL A 213 -12.47 12.80 1.40
N ARG A 214 -11.45 13.38 2.05
CA ARG A 214 -11.07 14.79 1.82
C ARG A 214 -10.59 15.02 0.39
N ALA A 215 -9.76 14.13 -0.14
CA ALA A 215 -9.30 14.19 -1.53
C ALA A 215 -10.47 14.05 -2.51
N GLY A 216 -11.41 13.13 -2.27
CA GLY A 216 -12.59 12.94 -3.07
C GLY A 216 -13.40 14.23 -3.22
N ARG A 217 -13.66 14.93 -2.12
CA ARG A 217 -14.35 16.24 -2.15
C ARG A 217 -13.58 17.30 -2.94
N ALA A 218 -12.27 17.38 -2.76
CA ALA A 218 -11.43 18.38 -3.43
C ALA A 218 -11.30 18.12 -4.93
N MET A 219 -11.31 16.85 -5.34
CA MET A 219 -11.03 16.40 -6.71
C MET A 219 -12.26 15.90 -7.47
N GLN A 220 -13.46 16.13 -6.94
CA GLN A 220 -14.73 15.66 -7.54
C GLN A 220 -14.73 14.14 -7.75
N ALA A 221 -14.31 13.38 -6.75
CA ALA A 221 -14.34 11.92 -6.77
C ALA A 221 -15.27 11.37 -5.67
N GLY A 222 -15.96 10.28 -5.98
CA GLY A 222 -16.74 9.50 -5.02
C GLY A 222 -15.84 8.48 -4.32
N VAL A 223 -15.95 8.37 -3.00
CA VAL A 223 -15.28 7.30 -2.23
C VAL A 223 -16.35 6.53 -1.48
N TYR A 224 -16.40 5.23 -1.71
CA TYR A 224 -17.37 4.33 -1.10
C TYR A 224 -16.63 3.33 -0.21
N PHE A 225 -17.14 3.18 1.01
CA PHE A 225 -16.70 2.16 1.97
C PHE A 225 -17.82 1.15 2.12
N VAL A 226 -17.62 -0.06 1.63
CA VAL A 226 -18.56 -1.17 1.76
C VAL A 226 -18.16 -2.01 2.97
N THR A 227 -19.04 -2.16 3.93
CA THR A 227 -18.81 -2.89 5.16
C THR A 227 -20.06 -3.65 5.60
N GLN A 228 -19.87 -4.73 6.33
CA GLN A 228 -20.98 -5.57 6.83
C GLN A 228 -21.67 -4.96 8.05
N SER A 229 -21.00 -4.05 8.77
CA SER A 229 -21.53 -3.42 9.98
C SER A 229 -21.24 -1.93 10.04
N SER A 230 -22.25 -1.14 10.39
CA SER A 230 -22.06 0.29 10.65
C SER A 230 -21.16 0.59 11.87
N GLY A 231 -20.96 -0.39 12.75
CA GLY A 231 -20.05 -0.28 13.90
C GLY A 231 -18.58 -0.24 13.52
N ASP A 232 -18.24 -0.67 12.31
CA ASP A 232 -16.86 -0.69 11.79
C ASP A 232 -16.38 0.70 11.35
N VAL A 233 -17.33 1.64 11.15
CA VAL A 233 -17.00 3.01 10.76
C VAL A 233 -16.92 3.89 12.00
N SER A 234 -15.78 4.51 12.25
CA SER A 234 -15.61 5.38 13.41
C SER A 234 -16.58 6.58 13.37
N LYS A 235 -16.97 7.10 14.54
CA LYS A 235 -17.81 8.31 14.63
C LYS A 235 -17.17 9.53 13.96
N GLU A 236 -15.84 9.56 13.89
CA GLU A 236 -15.09 10.65 13.26
C GLU A 236 -15.11 10.52 11.73
N SER A 237 -14.97 9.29 11.19
CA SER A 237 -15.15 9.01 9.77
C SER A 237 -16.57 9.34 9.31
N LEU A 238 -17.61 9.00 10.10
CA LEU A 238 -19.00 9.34 9.79
C LEU A 238 -19.25 10.86 9.74
N LYS A 239 -18.62 11.66 10.61
CA LYS A 239 -18.72 13.12 10.56
C LYS A 239 -18.11 13.73 9.30
N ASN A 240 -17.12 13.06 8.72
CA ASN A 240 -16.47 13.50 7.49
C ASN A 240 -17.22 13.06 6.23
N LEU A 241 -18.22 12.17 6.35
CA LEU A 241 -19.06 11.69 5.24
C LEU A 241 -20.31 12.55 5.00
N SER A 242 -20.62 13.48 5.89
CA SER A 242 -21.80 14.37 5.81
C SER A 242 -21.53 15.71 5.14
#